data_a72594ea265aa1d0b67ab5e4ae3eddb1
#
_entry.id   a72594ea265aa1d0b67ab5e4ae3eddb1
#
_cell.length_a   1.000
_cell.length_b   1.000
_cell.length_c   1.000
_cell.angle_alpha   90.00
_cell.angle_beta   90.00
_cell.angle_gamma   90.00
#
_symmetry.space_group_name_H-M   'P 1'
#
loop_
_entity.id
_entity.type
_entity.pdbx_description
1 polymer ?
#
loop_
_entity_poly.entity_id
_entity_poly.type
_entity_poly.pdbx_seq_one_letter_code
_entity_poly.pdbx_strand_id
1 'polypeptide(L)'
;ETILVVGFKKEQVISHTQHRANLKYATQMEQLGTGHAVLQTAELLKNKEGHILILYGDVPYIKESTLRPIIDDHLINNRDLTLITAEIDDPTGYGRIIRDKNDNLLKIVEEKDCTDDERKIKEWNPGIYIFKIPEVFEILNNIKTNNASKEYYLTDAIGLAQQSTME
;
A
#
# COMPACT_ATOMS: atom_id res chain seq x y z
N GLU A 1 -10.26 13.40 5.07
CA GLU A 1 -11.26 12.49 4.51
C GLU A 1 -10.75 11.06 4.58
N THR A 2 -11.59 10.09 4.94
CA THR A 2 -11.26 8.67 4.96
C THR A 2 -12.10 7.93 3.91
N ILE A 3 -11.47 7.04 3.16
CA ILE A 3 -12.14 6.13 2.23
C ILE A 3 -11.91 4.71 2.72
N LEU A 4 -12.98 3.99 3.03
CA LEU A 4 -12.91 2.55 3.29
C LEU A 4 -13.15 1.78 1.99
N VAL A 5 -12.16 0.98 1.59
CA VAL A 5 -12.36 -0.01 0.54
C VAL A 5 -13.00 -1.23 1.16
N VAL A 6 -14.18 -1.57 0.68
CA VAL A 6 -15.00 -2.67 1.21
C VAL A 6 -15.31 -3.68 0.10
N GLY A 7 -15.33 -4.95 0.46
CA GLY A 7 -15.57 -6.06 -0.48
C GLY A 7 -16.44 -7.14 0.16
N PHE A 8 -15.85 -8.26 0.52
CA PHE A 8 -16.55 -9.35 1.19
C PHE A 8 -17.27 -8.86 2.45
N LYS A 9 -18.56 -9.18 2.56
CA LYS A 9 -19.46 -8.75 3.66
C LYS A 9 -19.49 -7.22 3.86
N LYS A 10 -19.40 -6.44 2.78
CA LYS A 10 -19.35 -4.98 2.83
C LYS A 10 -20.49 -4.34 3.64
N GLU A 11 -21.70 -4.91 3.60
CA GLU A 11 -22.86 -4.40 4.33
C GLU A 11 -22.63 -4.41 5.84
N GLN A 12 -21.92 -5.41 6.36
CA GLN A 12 -21.57 -5.49 7.78
C GLN A 12 -20.56 -4.38 8.16
N VAL A 13 -19.53 -4.16 7.33
CA VAL A 13 -18.55 -3.10 7.56
C VAL A 13 -19.23 -1.73 7.50
N ILE A 14 -20.04 -1.49 6.49
CA ILE A 14 -20.77 -0.24 6.29
C ILE A 14 -21.69 0.03 7.50
N SER A 15 -22.50 -0.97 7.93
CA SER A 15 -23.43 -0.81 9.05
C SER A 15 -22.72 -0.42 10.36
N HIS A 16 -21.51 -0.94 10.60
CA HIS A 16 -20.73 -0.64 11.79
C HIS A 16 -19.99 0.71 11.73
N THR A 17 -19.78 1.26 10.55
CA THR A 17 -18.93 2.45 10.37
C THR A 17 -19.67 3.68 9.85
N GLN A 18 -20.89 3.53 9.31
CA GLN A 18 -21.67 4.61 8.67
C GLN A 18 -21.99 5.82 9.58
N HIS A 19 -21.91 5.65 10.90
CA HIS A 19 -22.11 6.73 11.86
C HIS A 19 -20.90 7.67 11.99
N ARG A 20 -19.75 7.31 11.40
CA ARG A 20 -18.53 8.12 11.45
C ARG A 20 -18.58 9.23 10.41
N ALA A 21 -18.26 10.45 10.84
CA ALA A 21 -18.17 11.60 9.94
C ALA A 21 -16.97 11.48 8.99
N ASN A 22 -17.07 12.12 7.82
CA ASN A 22 -15.98 12.20 6.81
C ASN A 22 -15.51 10.85 6.24
N LEU A 23 -16.39 9.85 6.26
CA LEU A 23 -16.13 8.52 5.74
C LEU A 23 -16.86 8.32 4.41
N LYS A 24 -16.13 7.81 3.41
CA LYS A 24 -16.65 7.35 2.12
C LYS A 24 -16.34 5.87 1.95
N TYR A 25 -17.04 5.23 1.01
CA TYR A 25 -16.84 3.83 0.67
C TYR A 25 -16.51 3.68 -0.80
N ALA A 26 -15.47 2.90 -1.09
CA ALA A 26 -15.19 2.35 -2.40
C ALA A 26 -15.46 0.84 -2.36
N THR A 27 -16.19 0.31 -3.33
CA THR A 27 -16.52 -1.12 -3.34
C THR A 27 -15.60 -1.89 -4.28
N GLN A 28 -14.86 -2.84 -3.72
CA GLN A 28 -14.14 -3.85 -4.50
C GLN A 28 -15.04 -5.06 -4.70
N MET A 29 -15.66 -5.16 -5.87
CA MET A 29 -16.62 -6.24 -6.17
C MET A 29 -15.93 -7.61 -6.28
N GLU A 30 -14.77 -7.65 -6.91
CA GLU A 30 -13.92 -8.84 -7.04
C GLU A 30 -12.61 -8.61 -6.31
N GLN A 31 -12.23 -9.53 -5.42
CA GLN A 31 -11.02 -9.43 -4.61
C GLN A 31 -9.79 -9.81 -5.44
N LEU A 32 -9.37 -8.91 -6.34
CA LEU A 32 -8.27 -9.11 -7.27
C LEU A 32 -6.91 -8.62 -6.75
N GLY A 33 -6.79 -8.36 -5.45
CA GLY A 33 -5.56 -7.97 -4.80
C GLY A 33 -5.57 -6.55 -4.22
N THR A 34 -4.50 -6.20 -3.52
CA THR A 34 -4.37 -4.95 -2.75
C THR A 34 -4.23 -3.71 -3.64
N GLY A 35 -3.51 -3.81 -4.76
CA GLY A 35 -3.44 -2.73 -5.75
C GLY A 35 -4.80 -2.47 -6.41
N HIS A 36 -5.55 -3.53 -6.74
CA HIS A 36 -6.90 -3.40 -7.26
C HIS A 36 -7.85 -2.75 -6.24
N ALA A 37 -7.67 -3.02 -4.93
CA ALA A 37 -8.45 -2.37 -3.89
C ALA A 37 -8.24 -0.84 -3.88
N VAL A 38 -6.98 -0.39 -3.97
CA VAL A 38 -6.67 1.05 -4.03
C VAL A 38 -7.24 1.69 -5.30
N LEU A 39 -7.19 1.02 -6.45
CA LEU A 39 -7.79 1.51 -7.70
C LEU A 39 -9.29 1.81 -7.58
N GLN A 40 -10.04 1.12 -6.70
CA GLN A 40 -11.46 1.42 -6.50
C GLN A 40 -11.71 2.82 -5.93
N THR A 41 -10.68 3.47 -5.38
CA THR A 41 -10.79 4.84 -4.85
C THR A 41 -10.61 5.92 -5.92
N ALA A 42 -10.17 5.56 -7.12
CA ALA A 42 -9.79 6.50 -8.18
C ALA A 42 -10.91 7.50 -8.54
N GLU A 43 -12.16 7.03 -8.70
CA GLU A 43 -13.28 7.92 -9.02
C GLU A 43 -13.61 8.91 -7.88
N LEU A 44 -13.43 8.49 -6.61
CA LEU A 44 -13.64 9.36 -5.45
C LEU A 44 -12.54 10.41 -5.29
N LEU A 45 -11.37 10.15 -5.87
CA LEU A 45 -10.18 11.01 -5.84
C LEU A 45 -9.91 11.70 -7.17
N LYS A 46 -10.77 11.49 -8.18
CA LYS A 46 -10.67 12.13 -9.48
C LYS A 46 -10.64 13.66 -9.34
N ASN A 47 -9.73 14.29 -10.04
CA ASN A 47 -9.49 15.73 -9.98
C ASN A 47 -9.04 16.26 -8.59
N LYS A 48 -8.55 15.41 -7.72
CA LYS A 48 -7.88 15.80 -6.47
C LYS A 48 -6.38 15.69 -6.65
N GLU A 49 -5.68 16.63 -6.01
CA GLU A 49 -4.24 16.63 -5.85
C GLU A 49 -3.89 16.49 -4.37
N GLY A 50 -2.71 16.00 -4.08
CA GLY A 50 -2.20 15.82 -2.72
C GLY A 50 -1.67 14.42 -2.48
N HIS A 51 -1.90 13.89 -1.29
CA HIS A 51 -1.32 12.61 -0.88
C HIS A 51 -2.38 11.69 -0.28
N ILE A 52 -2.21 10.39 -0.45
CA ILE A 52 -3.02 9.37 0.20
C ILE A 52 -2.15 8.54 1.14
N LEU A 53 -2.61 8.37 2.39
CA LEU A 53 -2.08 7.38 3.31
C LEU A 53 -2.90 6.12 3.16
N ILE A 54 -2.24 5.00 2.85
CA ILE A 54 -2.84 3.68 2.72
C ILE A 54 -2.49 2.86 3.95
N LEU A 55 -3.52 2.34 4.62
CA LEU A 55 -3.40 1.47 5.78
C LEU A 55 -4.22 0.20 5.54
N TYR A 56 -3.69 -0.94 5.94
CA TYR A 56 -4.45 -2.20 5.92
C TYR A 56 -5.33 -2.30 7.16
N GLY A 57 -6.55 -2.81 6.97
CA GLY A 57 -7.55 -2.89 8.05
C GLY A 57 -7.22 -3.92 9.13
N ASP A 58 -6.28 -4.81 8.90
CA ASP A 58 -5.80 -5.84 9.81
C ASP A 58 -4.58 -5.41 10.67
N VAL A 59 -4.17 -4.13 10.55
CA VAL A 59 -3.11 -3.53 11.39
C VAL A 59 -3.70 -2.46 12.32
N PRO A 60 -4.55 -2.80 13.30
CA PRO A 60 -5.37 -1.85 14.05
C PRO A 60 -4.60 -1.07 15.12
N TYR A 61 -3.37 -1.47 15.46
CA TYR A 61 -2.61 -0.87 16.58
C TYR A 61 -1.65 0.24 16.17
N ILE A 62 -1.71 0.72 14.93
CA ILE A 62 -0.93 1.86 14.49
C ILE A 62 -1.38 3.12 15.22
N LYS A 63 -0.44 3.81 15.86
CA LYS A 63 -0.70 5.02 16.65
C LYS A 63 -0.47 6.26 15.80
N GLU A 64 -1.22 7.32 16.10
CA GLU A 64 -1.00 8.64 15.50
C GLU A 64 0.44 9.13 15.73
N SER A 65 1.01 8.88 16.90
CA SER A 65 2.40 9.24 17.23
C SER A 65 3.45 8.56 16.34
N THR A 66 3.12 7.44 15.71
CA THR A 66 3.96 6.77 14.71
C THR A 66 3.76 7.38 13.33
N LEU A 67 2.52 7.65 12.94
CA LEU A 67 2.20 8.12 11.60
C LEU A 67 2.53 9.61 11.40
N ARG A 68 2.30 10.46 12.41
CA ARG A 68 2.44 11.90 12.28
C ARG A 68 3.84 12.33 11.81
N PRO A 69 4.96 11.89 12.45
CA PRO A 69 6.30 12.26 12.01
C PRO A 69 6.60 11.81 10.57
N ILE A 70 6.08 10.67 10.15
CA ILE A 70 6.29 10.12 8.81
C ILE A 70 5.54 10.93 7.76
N ILE A 71 4.28 11.30 8.05
CA ILE A 71 3.50 12.17 7.18
C ILE A 71 4.16 13.53 7.05
N ASP A 72 4.62 14.10 8.16
CA ASP A 72 5.27 15.41 8.18
C ASP A 72 6.59 15.38 7.37
N ASP A 73 7.41 14.33 7.52
CA ASP A 73 8.64 14.14 6.72
C ASP A 73 8.32 14.00 5.23
N HIS A 74 7.31 13.19 4.89
CA HIS A 74 6.86 13.01 3.51
C HIS A 74 6.48 14.34 2.86
N LEU A 75 5.67 15.15 3.55
CA LEU A 75 5.17 16.42 3.04
C LEU A 75 6.27 17.50 2.97
N ILE A 76 7.11 17.61 4.01
CA ILE A 76 8.20 18.60 4.07
C ILE A 76 9.20 18.36 2.93
N ASN A 77 9.53 17.11 2.65
CA ASN A 77 10.48 16.74 1.59
C ASN A 77 9.82 16.58 0.22
N ASN A 78 8.51 16.86 0.11
CA ASN A 78 7.73 16.73 -1.14
C ASN A 78 7.97 15.40 -1.86
N ARG A 79 7.92 14.28 -1.10
CA ARG A 79 8.14 12.95 -1.64
C ARG A 79 6.93 12.49 -2.45
N ASP A 80 7.17 11.74 -3.50
CA ASP A 80 6.10 11.12 -4.29
C ASP A 80 5.62 9.82 -3.67
N LEU A 81 6.52 9.13 -2.95
CA LEU A 81 6.25 7.85 -2.28
C LEU A 81 7.01 7.77 -0.95
N THR A 82 6.34 7.30 0.09
CA THR A 82 6.97 6.85 1.35
C THR A 82 6.42 5.49 1.72
N LEU A 83 7.31 4.58 2.05
CA LEU A 83 7.04 3.24 2.54
C LEU A 83 7.55 3.11 3.98
N ILE A 84 6.74 2.53 4.86
CA ILE A 84 7.20 2.12 6.19
C ILE A 84 7.67 0.67 6.12
N THR A 85 8.85 0.40 6.65
CA THR A 85 9.40 -0.94 6.81
C THR A 85 9.75 -1.20 8.27
N ALA A 86 9.93 -2.45 8.63
CA ALA A 86 10.39 -2.86 9.94
C ALA A 86 11.18 -4.17 9.85
N GLU A 87 11.99 -4.46 10.84
CA GLU A 87 12.67 -5.74 10.98
C GLU A 87 12.03 -6.59 12.08
N ILE A 88 11.82 -7.89 11.80
CA ILE A 88 11.38 -8.88 12.77
C ILE A 88 12.15 -10.18 12.58
N ASP A 89 12.20 -10.99 13.63
CA ASP A 89 12.96 -12.25 13.58
C ASP A 89 12.33 -13.29 12.66
N ASP A 90 11.01 -13.36 12.59
CA ASP A 90 10.26 -14.25 11.71
C ASP A 90 9.25 -13.46 10.87
N PRO A 91 9.61 -13.03 9.66
CA PRO A 91 8.72 -12.31 8.74
C PRO A 91 7.86 -13.25 7.88
N THR A 92 7.72 -14.52 8.22
CA THR A 92 6.90 -15.49 7.46
C THR A 92 5.49 -14.96 7.22
N GLY A 93 5.04 -15.03 5.99
CA GLY A 93 3.72 -14.55 5.57
C GLY A 93 3.66 -13.10 5.09
N TYR A 94 4.73 -12.32 5.25
CA TYR A 94 4.79 -10.92 4.84
C TYR A 94 5.66 -10.71 3.60
N GLY A 95 5.48 -9.58 2.91
CA GLY A 95 6.37 -9.15 1.84
C GLY A 95 7.75 -8.76 2.36
N ARG A 96 8.79 -9.14 1.63
CA ARG A 96 10.20 -8.80 1.95
C ARG A 96 10.65 -7.58 1.20
N ILE A 97 11.39 -6.72 1.91
CA ILE A 97 12.00 -5.52 1.33
C ILE A 97 13.31 -5.92 0.66
N ILE A 98 13.42 -5.71 -0.63
CA ILE A 98 14.61 -6.02 -1.39
C ILE A 98 15.40 -4.73 -1.65
N ARG A 99 16.66 -4.71 -1.20
CA ARG A 99 17.57 -3.59 -1.39
C ARG A 99 18.76 -3.99 -2.29
N ASP A 100 19.34 -3.00 -2.94
CA ASP A 100 20.59 -3.20 -3.66
C ASP A 100 21.81 -3.14 -2.71
N LYS A 101 23.00 -3.33 -3.26
CA LYS A 101 24.28 -3.26 -2.51
C LYS A 101 24.60 -1.88 -1.89
N ASN A 102 23.90 -0.85 -2.31
CA ASN A 102 24.02 0.51 -1.80
C ASN A 102 22.89 0.88 -0.83
N ASP A 103 22.10 -0.12 -0.39
CA ASP A 103 20.95 0.02 0.50
C ASP A 103 19.74 0.74 -0.13
N ASN A 104 19.71 0.91 -1.45
CA ASN A 104 18.54 1.47 -2.11
C ASN A 104 17.42 0.43 -2.20
N LEU A 105 16.20 0.86 -1.91
CA LEU A 105 15.00 0.04 -2.10
C LEU A 105 14.85 -0.31 -3.58
N LEU A 106 14.72 -1.58 -3.93
CA LEU A 106 14.47 -2.04 -5.30
C LEU A 106 13.02 -2.43 -5.54
N LYS A 107 12.49 -3.28 -4.69
CA LYS A 107 11.14 -3.85 -4.80
C LYS A 107 10.72 -4.48 -3.48
N ILE A 108 9.44 -4.86 -3.41
CA ILE A 108 8.90 -5.73 -2.37
C ILE A 108 8.53 -7.05 -3.04
N VAL A 109 8.86 -8.17 -2.42
CA VAL A 109 8.49 -9.51 -2.90
C VAL A 109 7.59 -10.16 -1.88
N GLU A 110 6.37 -10.51 -2.29
CA GLU A 110 5.41 -11.20 -1.42
C GLU A 110 5.91 -12.61 -1.05
N GLU A 111 5.56 -13.09 0.14
CA GLU A 111 6.03 -14.39 0.68
C GLU A 111 5.95 -15.53 -0.33
N LYS A 112 4.84 -15.63 -1.08
CA LYS A 112 4.59 -16.72 -2.04
C LYS A 112 5.50 -16.67 -3.26
N ASP A 113 6.03 -15.50 -3.58
CA ASP A 113 6.90 -15.25 -4.72
C ASP A 113 8.39 -15.19 -4.34
N CYS A 114 8.71 -15.24 -3.02
CA CYS A 114 10.09 -15.21 -2.53
C CYS A 114 10.86 -16.45 -2.93
N THR A 115 12.10 -16.26 -3.39
CA THR A 115 13.14 -17.29 -3.41
C THR A 115 13.56 -17.67 -2.00
N ASP A 116 14.31 -18.78 -1.85
CA ASP A 116 14.82 -19.23 -0.54
C ASP A 116 15.77 -18.21 0.11
N ASP A 117 16.49 -17.42 -0.68
CA ASP A 117 17.35 -16.35 -0.15
C ASP A 117 16.55 -15.11 0.24
N GLU A 118 15.55 -14.72 -0.55
CA GLU A 118 14.66 -13.60 -0.20
C GLU A 118 13.87 -13.88 1.08
N ARG A 119 13.46 -15.14 1.35
CA ARG A 119 12.80 -15.52 2.60
C ARG A 119 13.62 -15.29 3.86
N LYS A 120 14.95 -15.27 3.75
CA LYS A 120 15.87 -15.02 4.89
C LYS A 120 15.94 -13.54 5.28
N ILE A 121 15.45 -12.65 4.44
CA ILE A 121 15.43 -11.20 4.70
C ILE A 121 14.44 -10.92 5.82
N LYS A 122 14.90 -10.23 6.86
CA LYS A 122 14.09 -9.89 8.05
C LYS A 122 13.33 -8.58 7.90
N GLU A 123 13.74 -7.71 6.99
CA GLU A 123 13.05 -6.47 6.68
C GLU A 123 11.76 -6.78 5.89
N TRP A 124 10.64 -6.38 6.46
CA TRP A 124 9.31 -6.71 5.94
C TRP A 124 8.44 -5.48 5.71
N ASN A 125 7.38 -5.68 4.95
CA ASN A 125 6.40 -4.68 4.59
C ASN A 125 5.15 -4.78 5.48
N PRO A 126 4.90 -3.82 6.39
CA PRO A 126 3.67 -3.79 7.21
C PRO A 126 2.44 -3.24 6.45
N GLY A 127 2.55 -2.89 5.17
CA GLY A 127 1.42 -2.43 4.38
C GLY A 127 1.02 -0.97 4.65
N ILE A 128 1.98 -0.10 4.96
CA ILE A 128 1.75 1.31 5.23
C ILE A 128 2.49 2.15 4.21
N TYR A 129 1.74 2.92 3.41
CA TYR A 129 2.29 3.71 2.32
C TYR A 129 1.70 5.11 2.30
N ILE A 130 2.50 6.08 1.84
CA ILE A 130 2.01 7.39 1.43
C ILE A 130 2.38 7.57 -0.03
N PHE A 131 1.40 7.86 -0.86
CA PHE A 131 1.58 8.15 -2.28
C PHE A 131 1.02 9.52 -2.63
N LYS A 132 1.66 10.16 -3.57
CA LYS A 132 1.12 11.34 -4.23
C LYS A 132 0.03 10.97 -5.24
N ILE A 133 -1.01 11.79 -5.34
CA ILE A 133 -2.08 11.66 -6.32
C ILE A 133 -2.07 12.87 -7.26
N PRO A 134 -2.36 12.66 -8.55
CA PRO A 134 -2.91 11.44 -9.18
C PRO A 134 -1.89 10.35 -9.57
N GLU A 135 -0.60 10.56 -9.39
CA GLU A 135 0.51 9.74 -9.92
C GLU A 135 0.38 8.26 -9.55
N VAL A 136 -0.05 7.95 -8.32
CA VAL A 136 -0.22 6.56 -7.89
C VAL A 136 -1.20 5.77 -8.77
N PHE A 137 -2.26 6.41 -9.28
CA PHE A 137 -3.24 5.72 -10.12
C PHE A 137 -2.68 5.34 -11.49
N GLU A 138 -1.74 6.15 -12.03
CA GLU A 138 -1.01 5.80 -13.25
C GLU A 138 -0.14 4.56 -13.04
N ILE A 139 0.57 4.48 -11.90
CA ILE A 139 1.36 3.32 -11.53
C ILE A 139 0.48 2.09 -11.36
N LEU A 140 -0.61 2.20 -10.59
CA LEU A 140 -1.50 1.09 -10.29
C LEU A 140 -2.14 0.49 -11.54
N ASN A 141 -2.44 1.29 -12.55
CA ASN A 141 -2.95 0.82 -13.84
C ASN A 141 -1.93 -0.02 -14.64
N ASN A 142 -0.66 0.04 -14.29
CA ASN A 142 0.41 -0.71 -14.93
C ASN A 142 0.79 -2.01 -14.20
N ILE A 143 0.26 -2.26 -13.01
CA ILE A 143 0.49 -3.51 -12.26
C ILE A 143 -0.02 -4.70 -13.06
N LYS A 144 0.72 -5.79 -13.01
CA LYS A 144 0.40 -7.05 -13.67
C LYS A 144 0.08 -8.13 -12.63
N THR A 145 -0.55 -9.20 -13.08
CA THR A 145 -0.90 -10.36 -12.24
C THR A 145 0.06 -11.54 -12.42
N ASN A 146 1.30 -11.26 -12.84
CA ASN A 146 2.34 -12.27 -13.10
C ASN A 146 3.02 -12.73 -11.79
N ASN A 147 2.22 -13.16 -10.82
CA ASN A 147 2.66 -13.61 -9.49
C ASN A 147 1.91 -14.87 -9.08
N ALA A 148 2.34 -15.50 -7.99
CA ALA A 148 1.80 -16.78 -7.52
C ALA A 148 0.31 -16.74 -7.19
N SER A 149 -0.21 -15.60 -6.72
CA SER A 149 -1.64 -15.42 -6.40
C SER A 149 -2.48 -14.98 -7.59
N LYS A 150 -1.89 -14.56 -8.71
CA LYS A 150 -2.55 -13.94 -9.88
C LYS A 150 -3.37 -12.70 -9.50
N GLU A 151 -2.84 -11.90 -8.59
CA GLU A 151 -3.46 -10.70 -8.04
C GLU A 151 -2.68 -9.44 -8.42
N TYR A 152 -3.34 -8.29 -8.40
CA TYR A 152 -2.72 -6.98 -8.52
C TYR A 152 -2.16 -6.57 -7.15
N TYR A 153 -0.89 -6.84 -6.89
CA TYR A 153 -0.25 -6.50 -5.63
C TYR A 153 0.09 -5.01 -5.56
N LEU A 154 -0.30 -4.35 -4.48
CA LEU A 154 0.11 -2.96 -4.23
C LEU A 154 1.64 -2.83 -4.09
N THR A 155 2.30 -3.89 -3.61
CA THR A 155 3.75 -3.96 -3.47
C THR A 155 4.50 -3.84 -4.80
N ASP A 156 3.89 -4.23 -5.91
CA ASP A 156 4.48 -4.06 -7.25
C ASP A 156 4.57 -2.58 -7.66
N ALA A 157 3.75 -1.71 -7.06
CA ALA A 157 3.80 -0.26 -7.31
C ALA A 157 5.17 0.33 -6.95
N ILE A 158 5.87 -0.25 -5.96
CA ILE A 158 7.20 0.23 -5.53
C ILE A 158 8.22 0.07 -6.65
N GLY A 159 8.28 -1.14 -7.25
CA GLY A 159 9.19 -1.39 -8.38
C GLY A 159 8.86 -0.57 -9.62
N LEU A 160 7.57 -0.31 -9.87
CA LEU A 160 7.13 0.53 -10.99
C LEU A 160 7.45 2.00 -10.75
N ALA A 161 7.29 2.51 -9.52
CA ALA A 161 7.65 3.87 -9.15
C ALA A 161 9.14 4.13 -9.37
N GLN A 162 10.01 3.21 -8.97
CA GLN A 162 11.45 3.28 -9.21
C GLN A 162 11.81 3.41 -10.70
N GLN A 163 11.04 2.76 -11.58
CA GLN A 163 11.26 2.81 -13.02
C GLN A 163 10.75 4.12 -13.66
N SER A 164 9.81 4.80 -13.02
CA SER A 164 9.17 6.03 -13.54
C SER A 164 9.84 7.34 -13.08
N THR A 165 10.99 7.28 -12.39
CA THR A 165 11.70 8.46 -11.82
C THR A 165 10.91 9.23 -10.75
N MET A 166 9.99 8.59 -10.06
CA MET A 166 9.37 9.15 -8.85
C MET A 166 10.36 9.11 -7.69
N GLU A 167 10.51 10.22 -6.98
CA GLU A 167 11.38 10.37 -5.80
C GLU A 167 10.62 10.13 -4.48
#